data_bf7d0a557e7641ac528990eb3d72e783
#
_entry.id   bf7d0a557e7641ac528990eb3d72e783
#
_cell.length_a   1.000
_cell.length_b   1.000
_cell.length_c   1.000
_cell.angle_alpha   90.00
_cell.angle_beta   90.00
_cell.angle_gamma   90.00
#
_symmetry.space_group_name_H-M   'P 1'
#
loop_
_entity.id
_entity.type
_entity.pdbx_description
1 polymer ?
#
loop_
_entity_poly.entity_id
_entity_poly.type
_entity_poly.pdbx_seq_one_letter_code
_entity_poly.pdbx_strand_id
1 'polypeptide(L)'
;YEVPLRLVGSEMCIRDRERSFEEEVKLSGFGAAPVKAEGASISYDNAQESFTARYNHETVAMGFSITEEAMEDNLYDSLSARYTKALARAMAYTKQVKAASLLNTGFTTFNSGDGATLFSTAHNTVQGGSNSNRPAANADLNETSLEQAVIDIAAFTDERDLLIAARPRKLIVPPALMFVATRLLQTDLRVGTADNDINALNTNGSIPEGYVVNHYLTDADAFFLTTDVPNGMKHFVRTAMQTSMDGDFDTGNVRYKARERYSFGVSDPLGMYGSPGV
;
A
#
# COMPACT_ATOMS: atom_id res chain seq x y z
N TYR A 1 -5.68 -21.49 -4.09
CA TYR A 1 -6.07 -20.28 -4.86
C TYR A 1 -5.51 -19.08 -4.11
N GLU A 2 -4.30 -18.68 -4.46
CA GLU A 2 -3.79 -17.36 -4.07
C GLU A 2 -4.56 -16.34 -4.91
N VAL A 3 -5.49 -15.63 -4.27
CA VAL A 3 -6.07 -14.43 -4.88
C VAL A 3 -4.95 -13.39 -4.84
N PRO A 4 -4.40 -12.96 -5.98
CA PRO A 4 -3.38 -11.94 -5.97
C PRO A 4 -3.96 -10.70 -5.29
N LEU A 5 -3.26 -10.19 -4.30
CA LEU A 5 -3.53 -8.88 -3.72
C LEU A 5 -3.38 -7.84 -4.84
N ARG A 6 -4.48 -7.52 -5.52
CA ARG A 6 -4.51 -6.53 -6.61
C ARG A 6 -4.30 -5.10 -6.13
N LEU A 7 -3.98 -4.95 -4.84
CA LEU A 7 -4.03 -3.65 -4.18
C LEU A 7 -2.85 -2.76 -4.47
N VAL A 8 -1.66 -3.32 -4.64
CA VAL A 8 -0.45 -2.50 -4.88
C VAL A 8 0.56 -3.35 -5.65
N GLY A 9 0.97 -2.92 -6.81
CA GLY A 9 2.06 -3.55 -7.53
C GLY A 9 3.36 -3.33 -6.78
N SER A 10 4.07 -4.39 -6.47
CA SER A 10 5.32 -4.46 -5.70
C SER A 10 5.17 -4.40 -4.17
N GLU A 11 4.17 -5.04 -3.60
CA GLU A 11 4.19 -5.32 -2.16
C GLU A 11 5.34 -6.29 -1.86
N MET A 12 6.26 -5.85 -1.02
CA MET A 12 7.28 -6.74 -0.50
C MET A 12 6.63 -7.63 0.57
N CYS A 13 6.28 -8.87 0.20
CA CYS A 13 5.82 -9.87 1.15
C CYS A 13 7.00 -10.33 1.99
N ILE A 14 7.08 -9.88 3.23
CA ILE A 14 8.09 -10.32 4.20
C ILE A 14 7.48 -11.42 5.06
N ARG A 15 8.12 -12.61 5.08
CA ARG A 15 7.77 -13.66 6.04
C ARG A 15 8.57 -13.46 7.32
N ASP A 16 7.87 -13.07 8.37
CA ASP A 16 8.41 -13.04 9.72
C ASP A 16 8.58 -14.44 10.32
N ARG A 17 9.58 -14.58 11.16
CA ARG A 17 9.97 -15.90 11.67
C ARG A 17 9.54 -16.18 13.11
N GLU A 18 9.44 -15.22 14.05
CA GLU A 18 9.22 -15.58 15.47
C GLU A 18 8.53 -14.55 16.38
N ARG A 19 8.42 -13.25 15.98
CA ARG A 19 7.89 -12.20 16.86
C ARG A 19 6.39 -11.96 16.66
N SER A 20 5.75 -11.33 17.64
CA SER A 20 4.34 -10.89 17.56
C SER A 20 4.17 -9.58 16.79
N PHE A 21 5.25 -8.91 16.47
CA PHE A 21 5.34 -7.65 15.76
C PHE A 21 6.60 -7.61 14.90
N GLU A 22 6.59 -6.77 13.90
CA GLU A 22 7.78 -6.38 13.10
C GLU A 22 8.17 -4.95 13.44
N GLU A 23 9.45 -4.68 13.42
CA GLU A 23 10.01 -3.34 13.56
C GLU A 23 10.99 -3.08 12.44
N GLU A 24 10.85 -1.93 11.81
CA GLU A 24 11.76 -1.44 10.78
C GLU A 24 12.27 -0.06 11.17
N VAL A 25 13.58 0.08 11.17
CA VAL A 25 14.27 1.33 11.47
C VAL A 25 14.64 2.00 10.16
N LYS A 26 14.22 3.26 9.98
CA LYS A 26 14.70 4.10 8.88
C LYS A 26 16.02 4.75 9.27
N LEU A 27 17.04 4.56 8.43
CA LEU A 27 18.36 5.17 8.61
C LEU A 27 18.50 6.40 7.72
N SER A 28 19.17 7.43 8.23
CA SER A 28 19.33 8.70 7.51
C SER A 28 20.32 8.65 6.33
N GLY A 29 21.11 7.59 6.20
CA GLY A 29 22.21 7.59 5.23
C GLY A 29 23.31 8.61 5.57
N PHE A 30 24.07 9.01 4.55
CA PHE A 30 25.16 9.98 4.66
C PHE A 30 24.82 11.27 3.91
N GLY A 31 25.43 12.38 4.34
CA GLY A 31 25.35 13.65 3.63
C GLY A 31 26.11 13.66 2.31
N ALA A 32 26.06 14.78 1.58
CA ALA A 32 26.80 14.95 0.34
C ALA A 32 28.31 14.84 0.58
N ALA A 33 29.00 14.01 -0.21
CA ALA A 33 30.44 13.86 -0.11
C ALA A 33 31.16 15.17 -0.52
N PRO A 34 31.99 15.75 0.34
CA PRO A 34 32.73 16.97 -0.01
C PRO A 34 33.88 16.68 -0.99
N VAL A 35 34.23 17.68 -1.80
CA VAL A 35 35.39 17.60 -2.68
C VAL A 35 36.67 17.58 -1.83
N LYS A 36 37.49 16.55 -2.03
CA LYS A 36 38.77 16.40 -1.33
C LYS A 36 39.88 17.17 -2.08
N ALA A 37 40.55 18.10 -1.42
CA ALA A 37 41.74 18.74 -1.96
C ALA A 37 42.94 17.77 -1.94
N GLU A 38 43.90 17.99 -2.82
CA GLU A 38 45.14 17.22 -2.85
C GLU A 38 45.89 17.34 -1.50
N GLY A 39 46.29 16.18 -0.93
CA GLY A 39 46.96 16.13 0.38
C GLY A 39 46.06 16.30 1.61
N ALA A 40 44.79 16.62 1.45
CA ALA A 40 43.85 16.72 2.57
C ALA A 40 43.37 15.34 3.08
N SER A 41 42.94 15.25 4.34
CA SER A 41 42.33 14.06 4.91
C SER A 41 40.92 13.82 4.35
N ILE A 42 40.44 12.57 4.40
CA ILE A 42 39.05 12.21 4.07
C ILE A 42 38.14 12.75 5.19
N SER A 43 36.97 13.26 4.80
CA SER A 43 35.89 13.59 5.74
C SER A 43 35.12 12.32 6.10
N TYR A 44 34.82 12.13 7.38
CA TYR A 44 33.98 11.04 7.89
C TYR A 44 32.60 11.59 8.26
N ASP A 45 31.55 10.87 7.91
CA ASP A 45 30.16 11.16 8.29
C ASP A 45 29.57 9.94 8.97
N ASN A 46 28.55 10.14 9.83
CA ASN A 46 27.88 9.09 10.58
C ASN A 46 26.39 9.05 10.19
N ALA A 47 25.91 7.84 9.87
CA ALA A 47 24.48 7.61 9.73
C ALA A 47 23.77 7.72 11.09
N GLN A 48 22.55 8.23 11.09
CA GLN A 48 21.68 8.36 12.27
C GLN A 48 20.41 7.58 12.05
N GLU A 49 19.81 7.10 13.14
CA GLU A 49 18.46 6.53 13.11
C GLU A 49 17.45 7.67 13.04
N SER A 50 16.51 7.59 12.10
CA SER A 50 15.43 8.56 11.94
C SER A 50 14.24 8.16 12.83
N PHE A 51 13.53 7.12 12.45
CA PHE A 51 12.41 6.60 13.21
C PHE A 51 12.27 5.09 13.06
N THR A 52 11.48 4.50 13.97
CA THR A 52 11.14 3.07 13.96
C THR A 52 9.66 2.89 13.70
N ALA A 53 9.32 2.21 12.61
CA ALA A 53 7.94 1.80 12.34
C ALA A 53 7.68 0.42 12.93
N ARG A 54 6.59 0.26 13.69
CA ARG A 54 6.19 -0.99 14.34
C ARG A 54 4.86 -1.50 13.81
N TYR A 55 4.82 -2.78 13.43
CA TYR A 55 3.67 -3.46 12.85
C TYR A 55 3.25 -4.62 13.73
N ASN A 56 2.06 -4.55 14.32
CA ASN A 56 1.51 -5.63 15.15
C ASN A 56 0.74 -6.61 14.26
N HIS A 57 1.09 -7.90 14.37
CA HIS A 57 0.39 -8.95 13.64
C HIS A 57 -0.99 -9.22 14.25
N GLU A 58 -2.01 -9.18 13.41
CA GLU A 58 -3.37 -9.54 13.76
C GLU A 58 -3.71 -10.94 13.27
N THR A 59 -4.51 -11.65 14.07
CA THR A 59 -5.02 -12.95 13.68
C THR A 59 -6.42 -12.79 13.11
N VAL A 60 -6.59 -13.21 11.87
CA VAL A 60 -7.91 -13.29 11.21
C VAL A 60 -8.28 -14.76 11.13
N ALA A 61 -9.43 -15.11 11.68
CA ALA A 61 -9.92 -16.48 11.68
C ALA A 61 -11.46 -16.49 11.54
N MET A 62 -11.95 -17.48 10.83
CA MET A 62 -13.37 -17.75 10.65
C MET A 62 -13.59 -19.25 10.49
N GLY A 63 -14.74 -19.74 10.90
CA GLY A 63 -15.10 -21.14 10.76
C GLY A 63 -16.59 -21.34 10.54
N PHE A 64 -16.97 -22.56 10.17
CA PHE A 64 -18.35 -23.01 10.10
C PHE A 64 -18.42 -24.45 10.62
N SER A 65 -19.63 -24.87 11.03
CA SER A 65 -19.92 -26.25 11.43
C SER A 65 -21.00 -26.84 10.54
N ILE A 66 -20.93 -28.16 10.35
CA ILE A 66 -21.98 -28.97 9.70
C ILE A 66 -22.43 -29.99 10.74
N THR A 67 -23.73 -30.13 10.90
CA THR A 67 -24.31 -31.09 11.86
C THR A 67 -24.15 -32.55 11.39
N GLU A 68 -24.12 -33.48 12.32
CA GLU A 68 -23.99 -34.92 12.06
C GLU A 68 -25.14 -35.41 11.18
N GLU A 69 -26.35 -35.04 11.50
CA GLU A 69 -27.57 -35.41 10.77
C GLU A 69 -27.53 -34.92 9.29
N ALA A 70 -26.98 -33.68 9.12
CA ALA A 70 -26.83 -33.12 7.79
C ALA A 70 -25.78 -33.87 6.94
N MET A 71 -24.80 -34.51 7.58
CA MET A 71 -23.82 -35.34 6.91
C MET A 71 -24.39 -36.75 6.61
N GLU A 72 -25.14 -37.33 7.53
CA GLU A 72 -25.75 -38.67 7.37
C GLU A 72 -26.80 -38.69 6.26
N ASP A 73 -27.65 -37.67 6.18
CA ASP A 73 -28.70 -37.56 5.15
C ASP A 73 -28.16 -37.26 3.75
N ASN A 74 -26.86 -37.15 3.59
CA ASN A 74 -26.13 -36.93 2.34
C ASN A 74 -26.67 -35.80 1.44
N LEU A 75 -27.42 -34.87 2.03
CA LEU A 75 -28.00 -33.71 1.34
C LEU A 75 -26.92 -32.68 0.95
N TYR A 76 -25.64 -32.90 1.37
CA TYR A 76 -24.64 -31.84 1.48
C TYR A 76 -23.26 -32.11 0.92
N ASP A 77 -23.06 -33.13 0.11
CA ASP A 77 -21.75 -33.37 -0.56
C ASP A 77 -21.26 -32.13 -1.36
N SER A 78 -22.20 -31.36 -1.91
CA SER A 78 -21.87 -30.08 -2.57
C SER A 78 -21.83 -28.90 -1.61
N LEU A 79 -22.41 -29.00 -0.41
CA LEU A 79 -22.55 -27.89 0.53
C LEU A 79 -21.21 -27.59 1.24
N SER A 80 -20.49 -28.63 1.69
CA SER A 80 -19.18 -28.47 2.31
C SER A 80 -18.21 -27.74 1.39
N ALA A 81 -18.20 -28.10 0.09
CA ALA A 81 -17.38 -27.44 -0.91
C ALA A 81 -17.80 -25.98 -1.17
N ARG A 82 -19.11 -25.68 -1.13
CA ARG A 82 -19.62 -24.32 -1.27
C ARG A 82 -19.24 -23.46 -0.06
N TYR A 83 -19.38 -23.97 1.16
CA TYR A 83 -19.04 -23.27 2.39
C TYR A 83 -17.52 -23.03 2.50
N THR A 84 -16.71 -23.99 2.10
CA THR A 84 -15.24 -23.80 2.05
C THR A 84 -14.84 -22.68 1.07
N LYS A 85 -15.49 -22.62 -0.10
CA LYS A 85 -15.27 -21.52 -1.05
C LYS A 85 -15.75 -20.17 -0.48
N ALA A 86 -16.90 -20.16 0.21
CA ALA A 86 -17.40 -18.96 0.86
C ALA A 86 -16.46 -18.47 1.98
N LEU A 87 -15.94 -19.41 2.79
CA LEU A 87 -14.96 -19.12 3.84
C LEU A 87 -13.68 -18.50 3.25
N ALA A 88 -13.14 -19.09 2.19
CA ALA A 88 -11.94 -18.56 1.51
C ALA A 88 -12.20 -17.15 0.95
N ARG A 89 -13.38 -16.88 0.37
CA ARG A 89 -13.78 -15.55 -0.11
C ARG A 89 -13.89 -14.55 1.04
N ALA A 90 -14.48 -14.94 2.17
CA ALA A 90 -14.61 -14.07 3.34
C ALA A 90 -13.24 -13.68 3.91
N MET A 91 -12.30 -14.63 3.99
CA MET A 91 -10.93 -14.37 4.43
C MET A 91 -10.21 -13.41 3.46
N ALA A 92 -10.32 -13.65 2.15
CA ALA A 92 -9.73 -12.79 1.13
C ALA A 92 -10.34 -11.36 1.17
N TYR A 93 -11.66 -11.25 1.35
CA TYR A 93 -12.34 -9.96 1.50
C TYR A 93 -11.79 -9.16 2.68
N THR A 94 -11.69 -9.78 3.87
CA THR A 94 -11.15 -9.12 5.06
C THR A 94 -9.72 -8.64 4.83
N LYS A 95 -8.89 -9.42 4.17
CA LYS A 95 -7.51 -9.04 3.82
C LYS A 95 -7.48 -7.80 2.91
N GLN A 96 -8.33 -7.78 1.87
CA GLN A 96 -8.41 -6.65 0.94
C GLN A 96 -8.89 -5.37 1.63
N VAL A 97 -9.92 -5.47 2.49
CA VAL A 97 -10.43 -4.33 3.26
C VAL A 97 -9.36 -3.80 4.22
N LYS A 98 -8.63 -4.68 4.92
CA LYS A 98 -7.53 -4.27 5.82
C LYS A 98 -6.40 -3.57 5.08
N ALA A 99 -6.00 -4.06 3.91
CA ALA A 99 -4.99 -3.41 3.11
C ALA A 99 -5.47 -2.05 2.58
N ALA A 100 -6.73 -1.94 2.11
CA ALA A 100 -7.30 -0.68 1.67
C ALA A 100 -7.48 0.33 2.81
N SER A 101 -7.65 -0.14 4.05
CA SER A 101 -7.83 0.73 5.21
C SER A 101 -6.64 1.66 5.46
N LEU A 102 -5.41 1.25 5.08
CA LEU A 102 -4.23 2.12 5.15
C LEU A 102 -4.41 3.38 4.30
N LEU A 103 -4.95 3.23 3.10
CA LEU A 103 -5.21 4.34 2.19
C LEU A 103 -6.41 5.16 2.66
N ASN A 104 -7.52 4.49 3.04
CA ASN A 104 -8.74 5.15 3.49
C ASN A 104 -8.53 6.00 4.74
N THR A 105 -7.62 5.61 5.63
CA THR A 105 -7.33 6.32 6.88
C THR A 105 -6.01 7.09 6.84
N GLY A 106 -5.29 7.04 5.72
CA GLY A 106 -3.95 7.61 5.58
C GLY A 106 -3.88 9.13 5.71
N PHE A 107 -5.01 9.82 5.49
CA PHE A 107 -5.11 11.28 5.68
C PHE A 107 -5.50 11.69 7.11
N THR A 108 -6.00 10.76 7.92
CA THR A 108 -6.66 11.09 9.20
C THR A 108 -6.05 10.40 10.41
N THR A 109 -6.06 9.06 10.46
CA THR A 109 -5.75 8.31 11.68
C THR A 109 -4.59 7.34 11.55
N PHE A 110 -4.24 6.92 10.34
CA PHE A 110 -3.08 6.06 10.15
C PHE A 110 -1.81 6.90 10.11
N ASN A 111 -0.99 6.75 11.17
CA ASN A 111 0.27 7.44 11.30
C ASN A 111 1.43 6.59 10.77
N SER A 112 2.35 7.26 10.10
CA SER A 112 3.65 6.73 9.69
C SER A 112 4.59 6.63 10.90
N GLY A 113 5.76 6.00 10.73
CA GLY A 113 6.75 5.84 11.79
C GLY A 113 7.32 7.16 12.34
N ASP A 114 7.24 8.23 11.58
CA ASP A 114 7.63 9.60 11.98
C ASP A 114 6.58 10.31 12.86
N GLY A 115 5.42 9.66 13.12
CA GLY A 115 4.32 10.21 13.91
C GLY A 115 3.35 11.11 13.16
N ALA A 116 3.65 11.50 11.91
CA ALA A 116 2.71 12.19 11.04
C ALA A 116 1.71 11.22 10.41
N THR A 117 0.57 11.72 9.91
CA THR A 117 -0.35 10.91 9.10
C THR A 117 0.37 10.42 7.84
N LEU A 118 -0.02 9.26 7.29
CA LEU A 118 0.64 8.68 6.11
C LEU A 118 0.76 9.67 4.96
N PHE A 119 -0.31 10.41 4.68
CA PHE A 119 -0.32 11.51 3.70
C PHE A 119 -0.35 12.83 4.44
N SER A 120 0.80 13.47 4.51
CA SER A 120 1.01 14.72 5.23
C SER A 120 1.75 15.74 4.36
N THR A 121 1.53 17.00 4.66
CA THR A 121 2.31 18.10 4.08
C THR A 121 3.65 18.33 4.79
N ALA A 122 3.90 17.59 5.88
CA ALA A 122 5.10 17.76 6.71
C ALA A 122 5.56 16.41 7.28
N HIS A 123 6.42 15.72 6.54
CA HIS A 123 7.25 14.61 7.03
C HIS A 123 8.64 15.17 7.32
N ASN A 124 8.94 15.37 8.60
CA ASN A 124 10.17 16.01 9.01
C ASN A 124 11.38 15.07 8.80
N THR A 125 12.45 15.61 8.24
CA THR A 125 13.73 14.92 8.07
C THR A 125 14.61 15.11 9.32
N VAL A 126 15.58 14.24 9.52
CA VAL A 126 16.56 14.36 10.63
C VAL A 126 17.36 15.66 10.56
N GLN A 127 17.60 16.17 9.35
CA GLN A 127 18.34 17.40 9.14
C GLN A 127 17.52 18.68 9.40
N GLY A 128 16.21 18.56 9.58
CA GLY A 128 15.29 19.67 9.87
C GLY A 128 14.55 20.19 8.64
N GLY A 129 14.68 19.53 7.49
CA GLY A 129 13.82 19.73 6.33
C GLY A 129 12.46 19.06 6.49
N SER A 130 11.66 19.11 5.47
CA SER A 130 10.33 18.48 5.45
C SER A 130 9.92 18.09 4.03
N ASN A 131 9.40 16.88 3.88
CA ASN A 131 8.79 16.39 2.66
C ASN A 131 7.27 16.43 2.75
N SER A 132 6.62 16.69 1.61
CA SER A 132 5.17 16.59 1.47
C SER A 132 4.84 15.48 0.48
N ASN A 133 4.09 14.47 0.90
CA ASN A 133 3.59 13.42 0.02
C ASN A 133 2.09 13.55 -0.31
N ARG A 134 1.59 14.78 -0.20
CA ARG A 134 0.25 15.18 -0.65
C ARG A 134 0.30 16.60 -1.23
N PRO A 135 -0.68 16.98 -2.09
CA PRO A 135 -0.74 18.34 -2.61
C PRO A 135 -0.99 19.35 -1.49
N ALA A 136 -0.46 20.57 -1.63
CA ALA A 136 -0.67 21.66 -0.66
C ALA A 136 -2.15 22.04 -0.52
N ALA A 137 -2.92 21.97 -1.61
CA ALA A 137 -4.37 22.08 -1.63
C ALA A 137 -4.96 20.77 -2.17
N ASN A 138 -6.02 20.28 -1.55
CA ASN A 138 -6.71 19.08 -2.03
C ASN A 138 -7.16 19.29 -3.48
N ALA A 139 -7.03 18.25 -4.30
CA ALA A 139 -7.37 18.32 -5.71
C ALA A 139 -7.93 16.98 -6.19
N ASP A 140 -8.97 17.07 -7.04
CA ASP A 140 -9.51 15.90 -7.75
C ASP A 140 -8.53 15.41 -8.81
N LEU A 141 -8.71 14.16 -9.23
CA LEU A 141 -7.91 13.56 -10.29
C LEU A 141 -8.19 14.23 -11.63
N ASN A 142 -7.26 15.03 -12.09
CA ASN A 142 -7.24 15.64 -13.40
C ASN A 142 -5.80 15.71 -13.94
N GLU A 143 -5.63 16.18 -15.16
CA GLU A 143 -4.32 16.27 -15.81
C GLU A 143 -3.36 17.14 -14.98
N THR A 144 -3.78 18.34 -14.61
CA THR A 144 -2.95 19.30 -13.86
C THR A 144 -2.54 18.78 -12.48
N SER A 145 -3.49 18.15 -11.74
CA SER A 145 -3.19 17.60 -10.42
C SER A 145 -2.24 16.41 -10.50
N LEU A 146 -2.34 15.60 -11.55
CA LEU A 146 -1.46 14.46 -11.75
C LEU A 146 -0.06 14.90 -12.21
N GLU A 147 0.05 15.91 -13.07
CA GLU A 147 1.32 16.54 -13.46
C GLU A 147 2.02 17.15 -12.22
N GLN A 148 1.26 17.88 -11.39
CA GLN A 148 1.80 18.44 -10.15
C GLN A 148 2.30 17.34 -9.21
N ALA A 149 1.56 16.25 -9.07
CA ALA A 149 1.99 15.11 -8.25
C ALA A 149 3.32 14.50 -8.75
N VAL A 150 3.51 14.40 -10.07
CA VAL A 150 4.79 13.95 -10.64
C VAL A 150 5.94 14.89 -10.29
N ILE A 151 5.69 16.20 -10.34
CA ILE A 151 6.68 17.23 -9.98
C ILE A 151 7.01 17.17 -8.49
N ASP A 152 5.99 17.06 -7.63
CA ASP A 152 6.15 16.97 -6.18
C ASP A 152 6.97 15.72 -5.79
N ILE A 153 6.67 14.57 -6.40
CA ILE A 153 7.42 13.32 -6.18
C ILE A 153 8.90 13.47 -6.61
N ALA A 154 9.15 14.12 -7.75
CA ALA A 154 10.50 14.34 -8.23
C ALA A 154 11.34 15.26 -7.30
N ALA A 155 10.67 16.08 -6.49
CA ALA A 155 11.30 16.97 -5.51
C ALA A 155 11.56 16.33 -4.14
N PHE A 156 11.24 15.05 -3.93
CA PHE A 156 11.47 14.36 -2.66
C PHE A 156 12.95 14.34 -2.29
N THR A 157 13.23 14.57 -1.00
CA THR A 157 14.55 14.51 -0.41
C THR A 157 14.65 13.38 0.60
N ASP A 158 15.87 12.93 0.86
CA ASP A 158 16.16 11.95 1.90
C ASP A 158 16.21 12.61 3.29
N GLU A 159 16.59 11.85 4.32
CA GLU A 159 16.71 12.31 5.70
C GLU A 159 17.85 13.34 5.91
N ARG A 160 18.70 13.54 4.91
CA ARG A 160 19.79 14.50 4.86
C ARG A 160 19.53 15.67 3.91
N ASP A 161 18.25 15.83 3.48
CA ASP A 161 17.78 16.84 2.53
C ASP A 161 18.45 16.75 1.14
N LEU A 162 18.99 15.56 0.79
CA LEU A 162 19.51 15.29 -0.54
C LEU A 162 18.39 14.82 -1.47
N LEU A 163 18.33 15.38 -2.68
CA LEU A 163 17.36 15.02 -3.70
C LEU A 163 17.52 13.53 -4.09
N ILE A 164 16.45 12.73 -3.94
CA ILE A 164 16.45 11.31 -4.29
C ILE A 164 15.98 11.03 -5.72
N ALA A 165 15.47 12.05 -6.44
CA ALA A 165 14.94 11.94 -7.81
C ALA A 165 13.92 10.82 -7.98
N ALA A 166 13.00 10.71 -7.02
CA ALA A 166 11.93 9.70 -7.01
C ALA A 166 11.00 9.85 -8.22
N ARG A 167 10.39 8.74 -8.62
CA ARG A 167 9.46 8.67 -9.75
C ARG A 167 8.18 7.95 -9.36
N PRO A 168 7.02 8.39 -9.86
CA PRO A 168 5.79 7.63 -9.70
C PRO A 168 5.86 6.32 -10.50
N ARG A 169 5.21 5.28 -10.00
CA ARG A 169 5.15 3.97 -10.65
C ARG A 169 3.75 3.59 -11.07
N LYS A 170 2.79 3.70 -10.17
CA LYS A 170 1.43 3.22 -10.38
C LYS A 170 0.40 4.16 -9.77
N LEU A 171 -0.70 4.37 -10.46
CA LEU A 171 -1.86 5.12 -9.97
C LEU A 171 -2.90 4.15 -9.39
N ILE A 172 -3.39 4.41 -8.18
CA ILE A 172 -4.46 3.66 -7.51
C ILE A 172 -5.68 4.57 -7.41
N VAL A 173 -6.81 4.10 -7.92
CA VAL A 173 -8.05 4.87 -7.96
C VAL A 173 -9.25 4.06 -7.49
N PRO A 174 -10.29 4.70 -6.95
CA PRO A 174 -11.59 4.08 -6.73
C PRO A 174 -12.31 3.79 -8.06
N PRO A 175 -13.36 2.96 -8.08
CA PRO A 175 -14.13 2.67 -9.30
C PRO A 175 -14.72 3.91 -9.96
N ALA A 176 -15.06 4.96 -9.21
CA ALA A 176 -15.62 6.22 -9.73
C ALA A 176 -14.63 6.93 -10.68
N LEU A 177 -13.33 6.88 -10.39
CA LEU A 177 -12.31 7.54 -11.18
C LEU A 177 -11.70 6.67 -12.30
N MET A 178 -12.16 5.42 -12.48
CA MET A 178 -11.60 4.48 -13.45
C MET A 178 -11.55 5.07 -14.87
N PHE A 179 -12.65 5.67 -15.35
CA PHE A 179 -12.70 6.23 -16.70
C PHE A 179 -11.88 7.52 -16.84
N VAL A 180 -11.73 8.28 -15.77
CA VAL A 180 -10.84 9.45 -15.75
C VAL A 180 -9.39 9.00 -15.88
N ALA A 181 -8.98 8.01 -15.09
CA ALA A 181 -7.63 7.42 -15.14
C ALA A 181 -7.32 6.84 -16.54
N THR A 182 -8.29 6.15 -17.16
CA THR A 182 -8.12 5.65 -18.54
C THR A 182 -7.84 6.79 -19.52
N ARG A 183 -8.63 7.87 -19.46
CA ARG A 183 -8.44 9.02 -20.35
C ARG A 183 -7.10 9.72 -20.12
N LEU A 184 -6.64 9.81 -18.86
CA LEU A 184 -5.38 10.48 -18.55
C LEU A 184 -4.15 9.66 -18.95
N LEU A 185 -4.19 8.33 -18.82
CA LEU A 185 -3.00 7.48 -18.96
C LEU A 185 -2.95 6.68 -20.27
N GLN A 186 -4.06 6.54 -21.01
CA GLN A 186 -4.12 5.65 -22.18
C GLN A 186 -4.44 6.38 -23.48
N THR A 187 -4.68 7.69 -23.46
CA THR A 187 -4.91 8.46 -24.69
C THR A 187 -3.64 9.13 -25.16
N ASP A 188 -3.40 9.14 -26.47
CA ASP A 188 -2.24 9.80 -27.08
C ASP A 188 -2.42 11.32 -27.17
N LEU A 189 -3.67 11.75 -27.33
CA LEU A 189 -4.04 13.15 -27.43
C LEU A 189 -4.84 13.59 -26.21
N ARG A 190 -4.71 14.88 -25.88
CA ARG A 190 -5.44 15.50 -24.79
C ARG A 190 -6.94 15.53 -25.09
N VAL A 191 -7.74 15.03 -24.15
CA VAL A 191 -9.19 14.96 -24.30
C VAL A 191 -9.82 16.33 -24.04
N GLY A 192 -10.65 16.81 -24.99
CA GLY A 192 -11.40 18.06 -24.84
C GLY A 192 -10.74 19.31 -25.39
N THR A 193 -9.62 19.18 -26.13
CA THR A 193 -9.00 20.27 -26.90
C THR A 193 -9.31 20.13 -28.36
N ALA A 194 -9.46 21.27 -29.05
CA ALA A 194 -9.69 21.31 -30.52
C ALA A 194 -8.39 21.20 -31.35
N ASP A 195 -7.23 21.36 -30.71
CA ASP A 195 -5.95 21.63 -31.38
C ASP A 195 -5.01 20.42 -31.45
N ASN A 196 -5.50 19.18 -31.23
CA ASN A 196 -4.67 17.97 -31.25
C ASN A 196 -3.46 18.01 -30.29
N ASP A 197 -3.63 18.59 -29.12
CA ASP A 197 -2.58 18.67 -28.11
C ASP A 197 -2.14 17.27 -27.67
N ILE A 198 -0.84 17.10 -27.45
CA ILE A 198 -0.26 15.85 -26.99
C ILE A 198 -0.59 15.64 -25.50
N ASN A 199 -0.98 14.43 -25.13
CA ASN A 199 -1.07 14.02 -23.72
C ASN A 199 0.35 13.77 -23.16
N ALA A 200 0.88 14.71 -22.41
CA ALA A 200 2.23 14.66 -21.86
C ALA A 200 2.44 13.50 -20.88
N LEU A 201 1.42 13.14 -20.10
CA LEU A 201 1.51 12.06 -19.10
C LEU A 201 1.72 10.69 -19.75
N ASN A 202 0.99 10.42 -20.84
CA ASN A 202 1.14 9.18 -21.60
C ASN A 202 2.44 9.18 -22.42
N THR A 203 2.71 10.26 -23.15
CA THR A 203 3.87 10.36 -24.04
C THR A 203 5.20 10.24 -23.29
N ASN A 204 5.32 10.82 -22.09
CA ASN A 204 6.51 10.74 -21.26
C ASN A 204 6.60 9.42 -20.49
N GLY A 205 5.55 8.59 -20.49
CA GLY A 205 5.50 7.38 -19.66
C GLY A 205 5.67 7.69 -18.16
N SER A 206 5.06 8.80 -17.70
CA SER A 206 5.24 9.30 -16.33
C SER A 206 4.81 8.30 -15.27
N ILE A 207 3.86 7.39 -15.59
CA ILE A 207 3.38 6.32 -14.69
C ILE A 207 3.52 4.98 -15.43
N PRO A 208 4.69 4.33 -15.35
CA PRO A 208 5.02 3.19 -16.21
C PRO A 208 4.17 1.93 -15.93
N GLU A 209 3.67 1.75 -14.71
CA GLU A 209 2.82 0.61 -14.35
C GLU A 209 1.32 0.89 -14.56
N GLY A 210 0.97 2.06 -15.13
CA GLY A 210 -0.40 2.44 -15.41
C GLY A 210 -1.23 2.64 -14.13
N TYR A 211 -2.50 2.23 -14.17
CA TYR A 211 -3.38 2.38 -13.02
C TYR A 211 -4.03 1.06 -12.60
N VAL A 212 -4.47 1.01 -11.35
CA VAL A 212 -5.25 -0.09 -10.77
C VAL A 212 -6.49 0.47 -10.08
N VAL A 213 -7.63 -0.22 -10.29
CA VAL A 213 -8.88 0.12 -9.61
C VAL A 213 -9.00 -0.69 -8.33
N ASN A 214 -9.09 -0.01 -7.20
CA ASN A 214 -9.32 -0.63 -5.90
C ASN A 214 -10.77 -0.42 -5.47
N HIS A 215 -11.54 -1.52 -5.43
CA HIS A 215 -12.96 -1.52 -5.09
C HIS A 215 -13.24 -1.29 -3.59
N TYR A 216 -12.22 -1.30 -2.74
CA TYR A 216 -12.35 -1.17 -1.28
C TYR A 216 -11.97 0.23 -0.78
N LEU A 217 -11.68 1.17 -1.68
CA LEU A 217 -11.56 2.58 -1.35
C LEU A 217 -12.95 3.14 -1.06
N THR A 218 -13.06 3.86 0.07
CA THR A 218 -14.33 4.43 0.54
C THR A 218 -14.56 5.83 0.02
N ASP A 219 -13.49 6.54 -0.29
CA ASP A 219 -13.52 7.87 -0.88
C ASP A 219 -13.59 7.74 -2.41
N ALA A 220 -14.57 8.41 -3.01
CA ALA A 220 -14.83 8.36 -4.44
C ALA A 220 -13.88 9.26 -5.26
N ASP A 221 -13.31 10.27 -4.64
CA ASP A 221 -12.55 11.35 -5.29
C ASP A 221 -11.04 11.26 -4.98
N ALA A 222 -10.67 10.45 -3.98
CA ALA A 222 -9.28 10.25 -3.62
C ALA A 222 -8.50 9.45 -4.68
N PHE A 223 -7.26 9.85 -4.92
CA PHE A 223 -6.32 9.07 -5.73
C PHE A 223 -4.97 8.94 -5.05
N PHE A 224 -4.26 7.88 -5.37
CA PHE A 224 -2.96 7.58 -4.78
C PHE A 224 -1.96 7.16 -5.84
N LEU A 225 -0.69 7.51 -5.64
CA LEU A 225 0.43 7.08 -6.46
C LEU A 225 1.42 6.29 -5.61
N THR A 226 1.91 5.19 -6.13
CA THR A 226 3.10 4.54 -5.58
C THR A 226 4.34 5.12 -6.25
N THR A 227 5.42 5.22 -5.52
CA THR A 227 6.70 5.71 -6.01
C THR A 227 7.72 4.56 -6.11
N ASP A 228 8.88 4.84 -6.68
CA ASP A 228 10.02 3.91 -6.73
C ASP A 228 10.89 3.96 -5.46
N VAL A 229 10.54 4.79 -4.49
CA VAL A 229 11.21 4.83 -3.18
C VAL A 229 11.03 3.49 -2.48
N PRO A 230 12.11 2.85 -2.04
CA PRO A 230 12.03 1.57 -1.36
C PRO A 230 11.29 1.69 -0.01
N ASN A 231 10.77 0.56 0.46
CA ASN A 231 10.13 0.47 1.78
C ASN A 231 8.79 1.25 1.92
N GLY A 232 8.06 1.47 0.83
CA GLY A 232 6.69 1.97 0.86
C GLY A 232 5.71 1.01 1.54
N MET A 233 4.59 0.70 0.90
CA MET A 233 3.61 -0.26 1.45
C MET A 233 4.19 -1.67 1.54
N LYS A 234 3.97 -2.33 2.69
CA LYS A 234 4.42 -3.70 2.99
C LYS A 234 3.30 -4.57 3.53
N HIS A 235 3.37 -5.84 3.18
CA HIS A 235 2.53 -6.90 3.73
C HIS A 235 3.41 -7.92 4.44
N PHE A 236 3.31 -7.99 5.76
CA PHE A 236 4.03 -8.93 6.60
C PHE A 236 3.16 -10.15 6.87
N VAL A 237 3.59 -11.31 6.41
CA VAL A 237 2.88 -12.57 6.60
C VAL A 237 3.54 -13.38 7.71
N ARG A 238 2.93 -13.43 8.88
CA ARG A 238 3.38 -14.26 10.00
C ARG A 238 2.99 -15.73 9.81
N THR A 239 1.73 -15.96 9.50
CA THR A 239 1.18 -17.30 9.23
C THR A 239 0.33 -17.22 7.98
N ALA A 240 0.72 -17.94 6.93
CA ALA A 240 -0.10 -18.10 5.75
C ALA A 240 -1.44 -18.74 6.10
N MET A 241 -2.46 -18.58 5.27
CA MET A 241 -3.76 -19.16 5.50
C MET A 241 -3.66 -20.68 5.70
N GLN A 242 -4.09 -21.12 6.87
CA GLN A 242 -4.17 -22.53 7.26
C GLN A 242 -5.63 -22.89 7.46
N THR A 243 -6.01 -24.05 6.97
CA THR A 243 -7.32 -24.64 7.18
C THR A 243 -7.18 -25.89 8.03
N SER A 244 -8.13 -26.12 8.93
CA SER A 244 -8.22 -27.36 9.69
C SER A 244 -9.66 -27.76 9.87
N MET A 245 -9.88 -29.05 10.04
CA MET A 245 -11.16 -29.67 10.27
C MET A 245 -11.02 -30.53 11.53
N ASP A 246 -12.04 -30.49 12.38
CA ASP A 246 -12.11 -31.29 13.62
C ASP A 246 -13.56 -31.64 13.93
N GLY A 247 -13.79 -32.81 14.52
CA GLY A 247 -15.09 -33.24 15.01
C GLY A 247 -15.30 -32.78 16.45
N ASP A 248 -16.54 -32.40 16.76
CA ASP A 248 -16.96 -32.11 18.13
C ASP A 248 -17.50 -33.38 18.76
N PHE A 249 -16.82 -33.88 19.79
CA PHE A 249 -17.20 -35.14 20.46
C PHE A 249 -18.58 -35.08 21.10
N ASP A 250 -18.96 -33.91 21.65
CA ASP A 250 -20.22 -33.75 22.39
C ASP A 250 -21.44 -33.64 21.48
N THR A 251 -21.28 -33.08 20.28
CA THR A 251 -22.38 -32.79 19.36
C THR A 251 -22.33 -33.59 18.05
N GLY A 252 -21.26 -34.36 17.80
CA GLY A 252 -21.05 -35.06 16.53
C GLY A 252 -20.75 -34.14 15.32
N ASN A 253 -20.86 -32.84 15.49
CA ASN A 253 -20.71 -31.86 14.41
C ASN A 253 -19.27 -31.78 13.90
N VAL A 254 -19.11 -31.62 12.58
CA VAL A 254 -17.81 -31.35 11.97
C VAL A 254 -17.60 -29.83 11.85
N ARG A 255 -16.49 -29.36 12.40
CA ARG A 255 -16.12 -27.95 12.41
C ARG A 255 -14.94 -27.71 11.44
N TYR A 256 -15.11 -26.71 10.60
CA TYR A 256 -14.09 -26.22 9.68
C TYR A 256 -13.64 -24.85 10.11
N LYS A 257 -12.33 -24.58 10.11
CA LYS A 257 -11.79 -23.25 10.38
C LYS A 257 -10.70 -22.90 9.39
N ALA A 258 -10.64 -21.63 9.03
CA ALA A 258 -9.50 -21.00 8.37
C ALA A 258 -8.90 -19.95 9.30
N ARG A 259 -7.58 -19.85 9.32
CA ARG A 259 -6.84 -18.89 10.11
C ARG A 259 -5.65 -18.41 9.32
N GLU A 260 -5.40 -17.11 9.39
CA GLU A 260 -4.16 -16.48 8.92
C GLU A 260 -3.72 -15.40 9.89
N ARG A 261 -2.44 -15.04 9.85
CA ARG A 261 -1.90 -13.99 10.70
C ARG A 261 -0.97 -13.11 9.90
N TYR A 262 -1.25 -11.82 9.85
CA TYR A 262 -0.54 -10.84 9.04
C TYR A 262 -0.68 -9.43 9.60
N SER A 263 0.11 -8.51 9.06
CA SER A 263 -0.04 -7.07 9.24
C SER A 263 0.25 -6.34 7.94
N PHE A 264 -0.28 -5.14 7.80
CA PHE A 264 0.04 -4.20 6.74
C PHE A 264 0.65 -2.95 7.36
N GLY A 265 1.50 -2.27 6.60
CA GLY A 265 2.07 -1.02 7.03
C GLY A 265 2.85 -0.30 5.94
N VAL A 266 3.34 0.87 6.26
CA VAL A 266 4.18 1.71 5.41
C VAL A 266 5.42 2.08 6.20
N SER A 267 6.60 1.67 5.71
CA SER A 267 7.85 1.93 6.41
C SER A 267 8.47 3.25 6.00
N ASP A 268 8.26 3.68 4.76
CA ASP A 268 8.66 5.00 4.28
C ASP A 268 7.45 5.72 3.66
N PRO A 269 6.98 6.85 4.22
CA PRO A 269 5.86 7.60 3.69
C PRO A 269 6.10 8.14 2.27
N LEU A 270 7.36 8.36 1.87
CA LEU A 270 7.71 8.80 0.52
C LEU A 270 7.51 7.71 -0.55
N GLY A 271 7.29 6.45 -0.13
CA GLY A 271 6.88 5.37 -1.02
C GLY A 271 5.47 5.54 -1.61
N MET A 272 4.71 6.50 -1.09
CA MET A 272 3.34 6.80 -1.50
C MET A 272 3.12 8.31 -1.60
N TYR A 273 2.25 8.69 -2.52
CA TYR A 273 1.70 10.06 -2.63
C TYR A 273 0.18 9.96 -2.74
N GLY A 274 -0.58 10.88 -2.16
CA GLY A 274 -2.03 10.83 -2.20
C GLY A 274 -2.72 12.18 -2.13
N SER A 275 -3.88 12.29 -2.80
CA SER A 275 -4.81 13.41 -2.67
C SER A 275 -6.18 12.89 -2.24
N PRO A 276 -6.83 13.51 -1.25
CA PRO A 276 -8.16 13.10 -0.83
C PRO A 276 -9.29 13.58 -1.75
N GLY A 277 -8.97 14.35 -2.81
CA GLY A 277 -9.98 15.04 -3.60
C GLY A 277 -10.55 16.29 -2.89
N VAL A 278 -11.58 16.90 -3.48
CA VAL A 278 -12.25 18.11 -2.99
C VAL A 278 -13.71 17.83 -2.69
#